data_5d07126f915bd7da2843eb05923403b0
#
_entry.id   5d07126f915bd7da2843eb05923403b0
#
_cell.length_a   1.000
_cell.length_b   1.000
_cell.length_c   1.000
_cell.angle_alpha   90.00
_cell.angle_beta   90.00
_cell.angle_gamma   90.00
#
_symmetry.space_group_name_H-M   'P 1'
#
loop_
_entity.id
_entity.type
_entity.pdbx_description
1 polymer ?
#
loop_
_entity_poly.entity_id
_entity_poly.type
_entity_poly.pdbx_seq_one_letter_code
_entity_poly.pdbx_strand_id
1 'polypeptide(L)'
;MVVSALCGDMGGYGFEKEEDNAERIEKTKAIVDLAVEFGTSVVTTHIGVIPEDKSDPRYGVMLKALTECGLYAKDKGVTLAIETGPEKAKTLLAFLEDTKGGVGVNLDPANFTMVTGQDAVEAVYLLKEYIVHTHAKDGVMLDKNQDPTAVYHAFAVGGVDALNACEGFKEMPLGEGQVDWDNYLKALKEIGFNGFLTIERECGDKPTEDIQKAVSFLRSKL
;
A
#
# COMPACT_ATOMS: atom_id res chain seq x y z
N MET A 1 14.70 -11.80 15.64
CA MET A 1 13.59 -11.06 15.04
C MET A 1 13.96 -10.83 13.59
N VAL A 2 13.04 -10.96 12.65
CA VAL A 2 13.27 -10.68 11.23
C VAL A 2 12.50 -9.40 10.90
N VAL A 3 13.12 -8.48 10.15
CA VAL A 3 12.46 -7.28 9.63
C VAL A 3 11.80 -7.63 8.31
N SER A 4 10.48 -7.53 8.21
CA SER A 4 9.73 -7.86 7.00
C SER A 4 9.86 -6.78 5.92
N ALA A 5 9.78 -5.53 6.33
CA ALA A 5 9.93 -4.34 5.50
C ALA A 5 10.29 -3.14 6.38
N LEU A 6 10.80 -2.06 5.77
CA LEU A 6 10.84 -0.75 6.38
C LEU A 6 9.70 0.11 5.81
N CYS A 7 9.02 0.86 6.67
CA CYS A 7 8.11 1.91 6.21
C CYS A 7 8.92 3.14 5.82
N GLY A 8 8.87 3.51 4.55
CA GLY A 8 9.56 4.66 3.97
C GLY A 8 8.60 5.82 3.67
N ASP A 9 7.40 5.81 4.25
CA ASP A 9 6.44 6.89 4.04
C ASP A 9 6.93 8.19 4.68
N MET A 10 6.89 9.25 3.89
CA MET A 10 7.29 10.61 4.30
C MET A 10 6.10 11.53 4.48
N GLY A 11 4.89 10.99 4.41
CA GLY A 11 3.64 11.75 4.51
C GLY A 11 3.41 12.73 3.36
N GLY A 12 2.37 13.55 3.51
CA GLY A 12 1.97 14.55 2.53
C GLY A 12 1.48 13.93 1.21
N TYR A 13 1.65 14.66 0.12
CA TYR A 13 1.16 14.26 -1.21
C TYR A 13 2.11 13.29 -1.95
N GLY A 14 2.97 12.59 -1.25
CA GLY A 14 3.89 11.66 -1.89
C GLY A 14 4.77 12.32 -2.95
N PHE A 15 4.79 11.79 -4.17
CA PHE A 15 5.62 12.27 -5.28
C PHE A 15 4.85 13.10 -6.33
N GLU A 16 3.66 13.61 -5.99
CA GLU A 16 2.82 14.38 -6.91
C GLU A 16 3.42 15.74 -7.29
N LYS A 17 4.29 16.32 -6.45
CA LYS A 17 4.85 17.67 -6.63
C LYS A 17 6.32 17.60 -7.04
N GLU A 18 6.64 18.16 -8.22
CA GLU A 18 7.99 18.13 -8.75
C GLU A 18 9.00 18.85 -7.84
N GLU A 19 8.59 19.95 -7.21
CA GLU A 19 9.44 20.73 -6.30
C GLU A 19 9.89 19.96 -5.04
N ASP A 20 9.10 18.98 -4.59
CA ASP A 20 9.43 18.18 -3.40
C ASP A 20 10.27 16.95 -3.74
N ASN A 21 10.29 16.53 -5.01
CA ASN A 21 10.81 15.22 -5.40
C ASN A 21 12.32 15.08 -5.25
N ALA A 22 13.09 16.14 -5.40
CA ALA A 22 14.54 16.06 -5.20
C ALA A 22 14.90 15.58 -3.77
N GLU A 23 14.26 16.17 -2.76
CA GLU A 23 14.47 15.77 -1.36
C GLU A 23 13.89 14.39 -1.06
N ARG A 24 12.69 14.07 -1.57
CA ARG A 24 12.03 12.78 -1.37
C ARG A 24 12.83 11.63 -1.98
N ILE A 25 13.40 11.81 -3.17
CA ILE A 25 14.25 10.82 -3.82
C ILE A 25 15.48 10.51 -2.97
N GLU A 26 16.18 11.53 -2.49
CA GLU A 26 17.38 11.33 -1.65
C GLU A 26 17.04 10.65 -0.31
N LYS A 27 15.93 11.01 0.34
CA LYS A 27 15.45 10.33 1.54
C LYS A 27 15.07 8.87 1.26
N THR A 28 14.38 8.60 0.15
CA THR A 28 14.03 7.24 -0.26
C THR A 28 15.29 6.39 -0.48
N LYS A 29 16.30 6.91 -1.15
CA LYS A 29 17.58 6.21 -1.32
C LYS A 29 18.25 5.89 0.01
N ALA A 30 18.24 6.83 0.97
CA ALA A 30 18.79 6.59 2.31
C ALA A 30 18.00 5.50 3.07
N ILE A 31 16.66 5.45 2.92
CA ILE A 31 15.84 4.40 3.52
C ILE A 31 16.11 3.04 2.86
N VAL A 32 16.34 3.02 1.55
CA VAL A 32 16.74 1.80 0.83
C VAL A 32 18.09 1.29 1.35
N ASP A 33 19.08 2.16 1.55
CA ASP A 33 20.37 1.76 2.14
C ASP A 33 20.18 1.21 3.57
N LEU A 34 19.31 1.84 4.35
CA LEU A 34 18.96 1.35 5.69
C LEU A 34 18.28 -0.02 5.65
N ALA A 35 17.42 -0.29 4.65
CA ALA A 35 16.78 -1.59 4.47
C ALA A 35 17.83 -2.70 4.26
N VAL A 36 18.86 -2.43 3.46
CA VAL A 36 20.00 -3.35 3.28
C VAL A 36 20.71 -3.62 4.60
N GLU A 37 20.96 -2.59 5.41
CA GLU A 37 21.60 -2.75 6.73
C GLU A 37 20.76 -3.59 7.70
N PHE A 38 19.43 -3.45 7.66
CA PHE A 38 18.48 -4.24 8.46
C PHE A 38 18.22 -5.65 7.90
N GLY A 39 18.73 -5.95 6.71
CA GLY A 39 18.58 -7.25 6.08
C GLY A 39 17.18 -7.53 5.55
N THR A 40 16.43 -6.47 5.20
CA THR A 40 15.16 -6.60 4.47
C THR A 40 15.31 -6.16 3.04
N SER A 41 14.55 -6.76 2.13
CA SER A 41 14.51 -6.44 0.71
C SER A 41 13.28 -5.62 0.30
N VAL A 42 12.53 -5.08 1.26
CA VAL A 42 11.30 -4.32 0.99
C VAL A 42 11.29 -3.01 1.75
N VAL A 43 10.97 -1.93 1.03
CA VAL A 43 10.60 -0.62 1.61
C VAL A 43 9.19 -0.31 1.15
N THR A 44 8.24 -0.19 2.08
CA THR A 44 6.85 0.19 1.77
C THR A 44 6.69 1.71 1.80
N THR A 45 5.83 2.28 0.97
CA THR A 45 5.60 3.73 0.94
C THR A 45 4.28 4.09 0.26
N HIS A 46 3.65 5.17 0.72
CA HIS A 46 2.66 5.88 -0.06
C HIS A 46 3.34 6.82 -1.06
N ILE A 47 2.73 7.02 -2.20
CA ILE A 47 3.36 7.79 -3.29
C ILE A 47 2.55 9.00 -3.76
N GLY A 48 1.39 9.24 -3.18
CA GLY A 48 0.39 10.17 -3.72
C GLY A 48 -0.66 9.43 -4.54
N VAL A 49 -1.51 10.17 -5.22
CA VAL A 49 -2.60 9.62 -6.07
C VAL A 49 -2.15 9.54 -7.50
N ILE A 50 -2.07 8.33 -8.05
CA ILE A 50 -1.73 8.11 -9.46
C ILE A 50 -2.91 8.57 -10.33
N PRO A 51 -2.72 9.56 -11.24
CA PRO A 51 -3.75 9.94 -12.19
C PRO A 51 -4.14 8.78 -13.11
N GLU A 52 -5.45 8.57 -13.33
CA GLU A 52 -5.91 7.59 -14.33
C GLU A 52 -5.56 8.02 -15.76
N ASP A 53 -5.59 9.33 -16.03
CA ASP A 53 -5.19 9.89 -17.31
C ASP A 53 -3.67 10.13 -17.34
N LYS A 54 -2.97 9.34 -18.15
CA LYS A 54 -1.51 9.48 -18.34
C LYS A 54 -1.09 10.83 -18.94
N SER A 55 -2.02 11.63 -19.49
CA SER A 55 -1.76 12.99 -19.96
C SER A 55 -1.76 14.05 -18.84
N ASP A 56 -2.22 13.71 -17.63
CA ASP A 56 -2.08 14.57 -16.46
C ASP A 56 -0.57 14.77 -16.15
N PRO A 57 -0.11 16.03 -16.07
CA PRO A 57 1.33 16.31 -15.79
C PRO A 57 1.88 15.61 -14.56
N ARG A 58 1.05 15.38 -13.52
CA ARG A 58 1.45 14.67 -12.30
C ARG A 58 1.89 13.23 -12.58
N TYR A 59 1.25 12.55 -13.56
CA TYR A 59 1.65 11.19 -13.94
C TYR A 59 3.13 11.12 -14.32
N GLY A 60 3.59 12.03 -15.20
CA GLY A 60 4.99 12.10 -15.62
C GLY A 60 5.95 12.48 -14.48
N VAL A 61 5.50 13.38 -13.60
CA VAL A 61 6.27 13.79 -12.41
C VAL A 61 6.51 12.61 -11.47
N MET A 62 5.43 11.90 -11.13
CA MET A 62 5.49 10.71 -10.26
C MET A 62 6.30 9.58 -10.92
N LEU A 63 6.05 9.30 -12.20
CA LEU A 63 6.75 8.23 -12.93
C LEU A 63 8.27 8.45 -12.95
N LYS A 64 8.71 9.69 -13.19
CA LYS A 64 10.14 10.05 -13.19
C LYS A 64 10.76 9.76 -11.81
N ALA A 65 10.15 10.23 -10.74
CA ALA A 65 10.66 10.06 -9.38
C ALA A 65 10.68 8.59 -8.96
N LEU A 66 9.57 7.86 -9.18
CA LEU A 66 9.46 6.46 -8.79
C LEU A 66 10.37 5.55 -9.64
N THR A 67 10.59 5.87 -10.93
CA THR A 67 11.56 5.16 -11.75
C THR A 67 12.99 5.32 -11.19
N GLU A 68 13.37 6.55 -10.79
CA GLU A 68 14.69 6.80 -10.20
C GLU A 68 14.88 6.04 -8.88
N CYS A 69 13.91 6.15 -7.96
CA CYS A 69 13.94 5.44 -6.69
C CYS A 69 13.95 3.91 -6.89
N GLY A 70 13.10 3.40 -7.79
CA GLY A 70 13.01 1.97 -8.08
C GLY A 70 14.29 1.39 -8.66
N LEU A 71 14.93 2.09 -9.61
CA LEU A 71 16.21 1.64 -10.17
C LEU A 71 17.31 1.60 -9.11
N TYR A 72 17.36 2.61 -8.23
CA TYR A 72 18.29 2.60 -7.10
C TYR A 72 18.04 1.43 -6.15
N ALA A 73 16.78 1.21 -5.78
CA ALA A 73 16.39 0.09 -4.93
C ALA A 73 16.78 -1.26 -5.56
N LYS A 74 16.49 -1.44 -6.85
CA LYS A 74 16.83 -2.64 -7.61
C LYS A 74 18.32 -2.95 -7.60
N ASP A 75 19.17 -1.94 -7.77
CA ASP A 75 20.63 -2.08 -7.73
C ASP A 75 21.11 -2.58 -6.35
N LYS A 76 20.40 -2.26 -5.30
CA LYS A 76 20.65 -2.70 -3.92
C LYS A 76 19.99 -4.04 -3.54
N GLY A 77 19.23 -4.65 -4.45
CA GLY A 77 18.44 -5.86 -4.16
C GLY A 77 17.22 -5.59 -3.28
N VAL A 78 16.72 -4.37 -3.29
CA VAL A 78 15.52 -3.91 -2.56
C VAL A 78 14.41 -3.57 -3.55
N THR A 79 13.16 -3.80 -3.17
CA THR A 79 11.97 -3.35 -3.90
C THR A 79 11.30 -2.22 -3.14
N LEU A 80 11.05 -1.10 -3.83
CA LEU A 80 10.21 -0.02 -3.33
C LEU A 80 8.75 -0.41 -3.57
N ALA A 81 8.04 -0.80 -2.53
CA ALA A 81 6.69 -1.34 -2.60
C ALA A 81 5.65 -0.25 -2.34
N ILE A 82 4.90 0.10 -3.39
CA ILE A 82 3.78 1.05 -3.30
C ILE A 82 2.66 0.41 -2.50
N GLU A 83 2.22 1.08 -1.45
CA GLU A 83 1.01 0.67 -0.75
C GLU A 83 -0.23 1.01 -1.55
N THR A 84 -1.09 0.01 -1.73
CA THR A 84 -2.36 0.19 -2.42
C THR A 84 -3.29 1.09 -1.61
N GLY A 85 -3.94 2.02 -2.27
CA GLY A 85 -4.68 3.08 -1.59
C GLY A 85 -5.81 3.66 -2.44
N PRO A 86 -5.66 4.89 -2.94
CA PRO A 86 -6.76 5.62 -3.57
C PRO A 86 -7.07 5.18 -5.01
N GLU A 87 -6.14 4.51 -5.68
CA GLU A 87 -6.33 4.09 -7.06
C GLU A 87 -6.82 2.63 -7.16
N LYS A 88 -7.47 2.31 -8.27
CA LYS A 88 -7.81 0.93 -8.62
C LYS A 88 -6.56 0.16 -9.06
N ALA A 89 -6.58 -1.16 -8.85
CA ALA A 89 -5.48 -2.04 -9.22
C ALA A 89 -5.05 -1.91 -10.69
N LYS A 90 -6.00 -1.63 -11.60
CA LYS A 90 -5.70 -1.43 -13.03
C LYS A 90 -4.88 -0.16 -13.28
N THR A 91 -5.16 0.93 -12.57
CA THR A 91 -4.40 2.18 -12.67
C THR A 91 -2.99 1.98 -12.12
N LEU A 92 -2.87 1.33 -10.97
CA LEU A 92 -1.58 0.99 -10.39
C LEU A 92 -0.77 0.07 -11.32
N LEU A 93 -1.38 -0.97 -11.88
CA LEU A 93 -0.71 -1.87 -12.83
C LEU A 93 -0.14 -1.11 -14.02
N ALA A 94 -0.95 -0.24 -14.65
CA ALA A 94 -0.51 0.55 -15.79
C ALA A 94 0.65 1.50 -15.45
N PHE A 95 0.71 2.00 -14.22
CA PHE A 95 1.82 2.82 -13.73
C PHE A 95 3.09 1.97 -13.49
N LEU A 96 2.95 0.79 -12.88
CA LEU A 96 4.05 -0.13 -12.64
C LEU A 96 4.70 -0.61 -13.95
N GLU A 97 3.89 -0.89 -14.98
CA GLU A 97 4.38 -1.26 -16.31
C GLU A 97 5.22 -0.15 -16.97
N ASP A 98 4.90 1.11 -16.70
CA ASP A 98 5.67 2.26 -17.22
C ASP A 98 6.97 2.50 -16.42
N THR A 99 7.12 1.95 -15.21
CA THR A 99 8.39 1.98 -14.46
C THR A 99 9.40 1.02 -15.08
N LYS A 100 10.69 1.23 -14.81
CA LYS A 100 11.76 0.38 -15.35
C LYS A 100 12.18 -0.75 -14.41
N GLY A 101 11.36 -1.04 -13.41
CA GLY A 101 11.59 -2.07 -12.41
C GLY A 101 12.12 -1.51 -11.08
N GLY A 102 12.22 -2.37 -10.07
CA GLY A 102 12.56 -2.00 -8.70
C GLY A 102 11.41 -1.39 -7.90
N VAL A 103 10.26 -1.20 -8.54
CA VAL A 103 9.00 -0.80 -7.91
C VAL A 103 8.07 -2.01 -7.89
N GLY A 104 7.49 -2.28 -6.74
CA GLY A 104 6.53 -3.36 -6.52
C GLY A 104 5.31 -2.87 -5.74
N VAL A 105 4.58 -3.81 -5.16
CA VAL A 105 3.33 -3.55 -4.45
C VAL A 105 3.39 -4.11 -3.03
N ASN A 106 3.03 -3.26 -2.07
CA ASN A 106 2.54 -3.65 -0.76
C ASN A 106 1.01 -3.66 -0.85
N LEU A 107 0.42 -4.86 -0.96
CA LEU A 107 -1.02 -4.96 -1.18
C LEU A 107 -1.76 -4.90 0.15
N ASP A 108 -2.56 -3.85 0.33
CA ASP A 108 -3.53 -3.75 1.41
C ASP A 108 -4.94 -4.09 0.88
N PRO A 109 -5.54 -5.21 1.32
CA PRO A 109 -6.85 -5.63 0.83
C PRO A 109 -7.98 -4.73 1.32
N ALA A 110 -7.83 -4.11 2.51
CA ALA A 110 -8.85 -3.25 3.08
C ALA A 110 -8.94 -1.93 2.31
N ASN A 111 -7.80 -1.36 1.88
CA ASN A 111 -7.81 -0.13 1.10
C ASN A 111 -8.56 -0.31 -0.24
N PHE A 112 -8.41 -1.46 -0.92
CA PHE A 112 -9.25 -1.77 -2.07
C PHE A 112 -10.72 -1.88 -1.70
N THR A 113 -11.05 -2.63 -0.65
CA THR A 113 -12.44 -2.94 -0.27
C THR A 113 -13.16 -1.72 0.28
N MET A 114 -12.54 -1.02 1.26
CA MET A 114 -13.23 0.05 1.99
C MET A 114 -13.10 1.43 1.34
N VAL A 115 -12.01 1.69 0.57
CA VAL A 115 -11.78 3.00 -0.03
C VAL A 115 -12.24 3.04 -1.49
N THR A 116 -11.84 2.08 -2.33
CA THR A 116 -12.16 2.11 -3.76
C THR A 116 -13.37 1.25 -4.13
N GLY A 117 -13.85 0.37 -3.24
CA GLY A 117 -14.90 -0.60 -3.52
C GLY A 117 -14.50 -1.69 -4.51
N GLN A 118 -13.20 -1.90 -4.71
CA GLN A 118 -12.69 -2.96 -5.57
C GLN A 118 -12.55 -4.26 -4.79
N ASP A 119 -12.78 -5.38 -5.48
CA ASP A 119 -12.50 -6.71 -4.95
C ASP A 119 -10.98 -6.92 -4.80
N ALA A 120 -10.54 -7.16 -3.56
CA ALA A 120 -9.14 -7.39 -3.25
C ALA A 120 -8.61 -8.70 -3.88
N VAL A 121 -9.46 -9.70 -4.10
CA VAL A 121 -9.09 -10.96 -4.75
C VAL A 121 -8.75 -10.73 -6.23
N GLU A 122 -9.58 -9.94 -6.93
CA GLU A 122 -9.29 -9.53 -8.30
C GLU A 122 -7.97 -8.73 -8.37
N ALA A 123 -7.75 -7.83 -7.42
CA ALA A 123 -6.52 -7.04 -7.35
C ALA A 123 -5.27 -7.92 -7.19
N VAL A 124 -5.33 -9.00 -6.39
CA VAL A 124 -4.22 -9.96 -6.26
C VAL A 124 -3.83 -10.54 -7.62
N TYR A 125 -4.79 -11.01 -8.41
CA TYR A 125 -4.48 -11.61 -9.72
C TYR A 125 -3.98 -10.57 -10.73
N LEU A 126 -4.50 -9.35 -10.70
CA LEU A 126 -4.04 -8.26 -11.58
C LEU A 126 -2.59 -7.87 -11.28
N LEU A 127 -2.23 -7.75 -10.00
CA LEU A 127 -0.95 -7.23 -9.55
C LEU A 127 0.09 -8.32 -9.24
N LYS A 128 -0.21 -9.59 -9.52
CA LYS A 128 0.54 -10.78 -9.08
C LYS A 128 2.05 -10.73 -9.31
N GLU A 129 2.51 -10.12 -10.41
CA GLU A 129 3.94 -10.04 -10.76
C GLU A 129 4.69 -8.97 -9.94
N TYR A 130 3.95 -8.10 -9.23
CA TYR A 130 4.49 -6.95 -8.51
C TYR A 130 4.34 -7.05 -6.99
N ILE A 131 3.48 -7.98 -6.47
CA ILE A 131 3.24 -8.10 -5.03
C ILE A 131 4.48 -8.67 -4.34
N VAL A 132 5.12 -7.86 -3.48
CA VAL A 132 6.28 -8.26 -2.69
C VAL A 132 6.03 -8.22 -1.19
N HIS A 133 4.97 -7.54 -0.77
CA HIS A 133 4.54 -7.42 0.62
C HIS A 133 3.02 -7.27 0.69
N THR A 134 2.41 -7.62 1.83
CA THR A 134 0.98 -7.43 2.04
C THR A 134 0.68 -6.97 3.45
N HIS A 135 -0.39 -6.19 3.59
CA HIS A 135 -1.01 -5.95 4.88
C HIS A 135 -2.12 -6.97 5.15
N ALA A 136 -2.34 -7.23 6.42
CA ALA A 136 -3.52 -7.89 6.94
C ALA A 136 -4.32 -6.83 7.71
N LYS A 137 -5.21 -6.19 6.99
CA LYS A 137 -6.09 -5.11 7.42
C LYS A 137 -7.50 -5.39 6.92
N ASP A 138 -8.52 -4.96 7.64
CA ASP A 138 -9.91 -5.17 7.26
C ASP A 138 -10.72 -3.89 7.46
N GLY A 139 -11.82 -3.77 6.73
CA GLY A 139 -12.67 -2.60 6.80
C GLY A 139 -13.96 -2.78 6.04
N VAL A 140 -14.84 -1.80 6.18
CA VAL A 140 -16.14 -1.75 5.52
C VAL A 140 -16.30 -0.44 4.78
N MET A 141 -16.83 -0.49 3.56
CA MET A 141 -17.28 0.68 2.83
C MET A 141 -18.68 1.04 3.28
N LEU A 142 -18.88 2.28 3.71
CA LEU A 142 -20.16 2.82 4.16
C LEU A 142 -20.83 3.69 3.08
N ASP A 143 -20.05 4.44 2.31
CA ASP A 143 -20.53 5.23 1.18
C ASP A 143 -19.84 4.81 -0.12
N LYS A 144 -20.62 4.24 -1.05
CA LYS A 144 -20.12 3.82 -2.37
C LYS A 144 -19.79 4.99 -3.32
N ASN A 145 -20.20 6.20 -2.96
CA ASN A 145 -19.97 7.41 -3.75
C ASN A 145 -18.80 8.24 -3.19
N GLN A 146 -18.10 7.75 -2.15
CA GLN A 146 -16.95 8.46 -1.64
C GLN A 146 -15.89 8.65 -2.75
N ASP A 147 -15.16 9.76 -2.67
CA ASP A 147 -14.04 10.03 -3.57
C ASP A 147 -12.73 9.53 -2.92
N PRO A 148 -12.12 8.45 -3.44
CA PRO A 148 -10.87 7.92 -2.90
C PRO A 148 -9.72 8.94 -2.89
N THR A 149 -9.68 9.83 -3.89
CA THR A 149 -8.68 10.90 -3.97
C THR A 149 -8.84 11.89 -2.82
N ALA A 150 -10.07 12.29 -2.53
CA ALA A 150 -10.36 13.19 -1.40
C ALA A 150 -10.03 12.54 -0.06
N VAL A 151 -10.30 11.24 0.10
CA VAL A 151 -9.91 10.47 1.30
C VAL A 151 -8.39 10.49 1.48
N TYR A 152 -7.64 10.18 0.43
CA TYR A 152 -6.16 10.19 0.51
C TYR A 152 -5.62 11.59 0.83
N HIS A 153 -6.12 12.62 0.17
CA HIS A 153 -5.67 14.00 0.44
C HIS A 153 -6.01 14.47 1.86
N ALA A 154 -7.15 14.04 2.41
CA ALA A 154 -7.47 14.30 3.82
C ALA A 154 -6.46 13.63 4.76
N PHE A 155 -6.13 12.37 4.51
CA PHE A 155 -5.08 11.64 5.24
C PHE A 155 -3.72 12.33 5.10
N ALA A 156 -3.33 12.72 3.90
CA ALA A 156 -2.04 13.39 3.63
C ALA A 156 -1.84 14.67 4.44
N VAL A 157 -2.92 15.36 4.81
CA VAL A 157 -2.90 16.61 5.60
C VAL A 157 -3.15 16.35 7.08
N GLY A 158 -4.11 15.50 7.41
CA GLY A 158 -4.61 15.30 8.78
C GLY A 158 -4.21 13.97 9.43
N GLY A 159 -3.52 13.09 8.70
CA GLY A 159 -3.08 11.78 9.21
C GLY A 159 -4.24 10.89 9.65
N VAL A 160 -3.97 10.04 10.65
CA VAL A 160 -4.94 9.08 11.21
C VAL A 160 -6.20 9.76 11.79
N ASP A 161 -6.08 10.98 12.31
CA ASP A 161 -7.25 11.72 12.81
C ASP A 161 -8.27 12.02 11.69
N ALA A 162 -7.78 12.30 10.47
CA ALA A 162 -8.65 12.50 9.32
C ALA A 162 -9.29 11.18 8.85
N LEU A 163 -8.59 10.06 8.94
CA LEU A 163 -9.19 8.74 8.67
C LEU A 163 -10.30 8.40 9.66
N ASN A 164 -10.07 8.64 10.96
CA ASN A 164 -11.07 8.43 12.00
C ASN A 164 -12.32 9.33 11.84
N ALA A 165 -12.16 10.50 11.24
CA ALA A 165 -13.26 11.42 10.94
C ALA A 165 -13.99 11.11 9.64
N CYS A 166 -13.49 10.19 8.81
CA CYS A 166 -14.12 9.81 7.55
C CYS A 166 -15.40 9.01 7.80
N GLU A 167 -16.52 9.45 7.19
CA GLU A 167 -17.81 8.77 7.29
C GLU A 167 -18.03 7.75 6.14
N GLY A 168 -17.19 7.78 5.11
CA GLY A 168 -17.34 6.96 3.91
C GLY A 168 -16.90 5.50 4.07
N PHE A 169 -16.07 5.24 5.07
CA PHE A 169 -15.60 3.88 5.39
C PHE A 169 -15.29 3.75 6.89
N LYS A 170 -15.03 2.53 7.31
CA LYS A 170 -14.57 2.25 8.67
C LYS A 170 -13.60 1.08 8.66
N GLU A 171 -12.42 1.27 9.24
CA GLU A 171 -11.50 0.18 9.52
C GLU A 171 -12.07 -0.71 10.65
N MET A 172 -12.01 -2.01 10.46
CA MET A 172 -12.56 -3.01 11.36
C MET A 172 -11.46 -3.94 11.89
N PRO A 173 -11.64 -4.56 13.06
CA PRO A 173 -10.80 -5.68 13.46
C PRO A 173 -10.77 -6.76 12.39
N LEU A 174 -9.63 -7.41 12.20
CA LEU A 174 -9.43 -8.40 11.15
C LEU A 174 -10.46 -9.54 11.21
N GLY A 175 -11.12 -9.80 10.10
CA GLY A 175 -12.20 -10.77 9.96
C GLY A 175 -13.59 -10.25 10.35
N GLU A 176 -13.71 -8.99 10.76
CA GLU A 176 -14.98 -8.33 11.07
C GLU A 176 -15.43 -7.34 9.98
N GLY A 177 -14.62 -7.17 8.93
CA GLY A 177 -14.89 -6.28 7.79
C GLY A 177 -15.48 -6.98 6.57
N GLN A 178 -15.19 -6.45 5.40
CA GLN A 178 -15.72 -6.91 4.11
C GLN A 178 -14.68 -7.60 3.21
N VAL A 179 -13.43 -7.74 3.67
CA VAL A 179 -12.40 -8.47 2.92
C VAL A 179 -12.76 -9.96 2.91
N ASP A 180 -12.84 -10.56 1.73
CA ASP A 180 -13.04 -12.02 1.57
C ASP A 180 -11.73 -12.78 1.87
N TRP A 181 -11.44 -12.96 3.14
CA TRP A 181 -10.19 -13.53 3.62
C TRP A 181 -9.92 -14.94 3.09
N ASP A 182 -10.94 -15.77 2.92
CA ASP A 182 -10.74 -17.12 2.43
C ASP A 182 -10.26 -17.13 0.98
N ASN A 183 -10.91 -16.35 0.12
CA ASN A 183 -10.51 -16.23 -1.26
C ASN A 183 -9.25 -15.36 -1.44
N TYR A 184 -9.05 -14.34 -0.61
CA TYR A 184 -7.83 -13.52 -0.62
C TYR A 184 -6.57 -14.34 -0.32
N LEU A 185 -6.56 -15.10 0.77
CA LEU A 185 -5.44 -15.97 1.14
C LEU A 185 -5.22 -17.08 0.11
N LYS A 186 -6.31 -17.63 -0.44
CA LYS A 186 -6.23 -18.59 -1.54
C LYS A 186 -5.58 -17.98 -2.78
N ALA A 187 -5.96 -16.77 -3.18
CA ALA A 187 -5.37 -16.08 -4.32
C ALA A 187 -3.88 -15.80 -4.12
N LEU A 188 -3.48 -15.32 -2.93
CA LEU A 188 -2.05 -15.15 -2.60
C LEU A 188 -1.27 -16.46 -2.74
N LYS A 189 -1.83 -17.57 -2.27
CA LYS A 189 -1.21 -18.89 -2.42
C LYS A 189 -1.12 -19.33 -3.88
N GLU A 190 -2.16 -19.10 -4.67
CA GLU A 190 -2.20 -19.47 -6.09
C GLU A 190 -1.18 -18.70 -6.93
N ILE A 191 -0.92 -17.43 -6.60
CA ILE A 191 0.15 -16.65 -7.27
C ILE A 191 1.56 -16.99 -6.74
N GLY A 192 1.67 -17.88 -5.75
CA GLY A 192 2.95 -18.28 -5.15
C GLY A 192 3.53 -17.28 -4.17
N PHE A 193 2.73 -16.33 -3.64
CA PHE A 193 3.20 -15.40 -2.63
C PHE A 193 3.59 -16.15 -1.35
N ASN A 194 4.81 -15.90 -0.88
CA ASN A 194 5.39 -16.51 0.32
C ASN A 194 6.05 -15.46 1.23
N GLY A 195 5.48 -14.26 1.25
CA GLY A 195 5.93 -13.14 2.08
C GLY A 195 5.19 -13.04 3.42
N PHE A 196 5.21 -11.87 3.98
CA PHE A 196 4.58 -11.57 5.27
C PHE A 196 3.14 -11.08 5.08
N LEU A 197 2.27 -11.49 6.00
CA LEU A 197 0.95 -10.90 6.22
C LEU A 197 1.08 -9.96 7.40
N THR A 198 1.47 -8.72 7.14
CA THR A 198 1.75 -7.74 8.18
C THR A 198 0.45 -7.17 8.72
N ILE A 199 0.14 -7.48 9.97
CA ILE A 199 -1.06 -6.96 10.62
C ILE A 199 -0.94 -5.46 10.78
N GLU A 200 -1.91 -4.73 10.22
CA GLU A 200 -2.03 -3.28 10.36
C GLU A 200 -3.36 -2.92 11.01
N ARG A 201 -3.29 -2.01 11.98
CA ARG A 201 -4.44 -1.50 12.72
C ARG A 201 -4.20 -0.05 13.09
N GLU A 202 -4.71 0.89 12.30
CA GLU A 202 -4.50 2.33 12.48
C GLU A 202 -5.60 2.98 13.32
N CYS A 203 -6.82 2.45 13.22
CA CYS A 203 -8.01 3.00 13.86
C CYS A 203 -8.54 2.08 14.95
N GLY A 204 -9.35 2.64 15.86
CA GLY A 204 -10.00 1.89 16.93
C GLY A 204 -9.39 2.13 18.32
N ASP A 205 -10.22 1.86 19.35
CA ASP A 205 -9.89 2.21 20.74
C ASP A 205 -9.04 1.15 21.46
N LYS A 206 -8.89 -0.05 20.84
CA LYS A 206 -8.28 -1.21 21.48
C LYS A 206 -7.25 -1.92 20.58
N PRO A 207 -6.21 -1.21 20.09
CA PRO A 207 -5.30 -1.78 19.10
C PRO A 207 -4.61 -3.06 19.57
N THR A 208 -4.25 -3.18 20.84
CA THR A 208 -3.63 -4.40 21.37
C THR A 208 -4.54 -5.61 21.31
N GLU A 209 -5.82 -5.45 21.70
CA GLU A 209 -6.81 -6.53 21.64
C GLU A 209 -7.10 -6.92 20.17
N ASP A 210 -7.21 -5.92 19.29
CA ASP A 210 -7.48 -6.12 17.87
C ASP A 210 -6.31 -6.84 17.17
N ILE A 211 -5.06 -6.50 17.48
CA ILE A 211 -3.87 -7.21 16.98
C ILE A 211 -3.84 -8.67 17.48
N GLN A 212 -4.18 -8.92 18.76
CA GLN A 212 -4.26 -10.30 19.28
C GLN A 212 -5.32 -11.13 18.57
N LYS A 213 -6.50 -10.54 18.29
CA LYS A 213 -7.55 -11.16 17.48
C LYS A 213 -7.07 -11.47 16.07
N ALA A 214 -6.38 -10.48 15.43
CA ALA A 214 -5.85 -10.64 14.09
C ALA A 214 -4.83 -11.79 13.99
N VAL A 215 -3.91 -11.91 14.96
CA VAL A 215 -2.98 -13.05 15.05
C VAL A 215 -3.73 -14.38 15.15
N SER A 216 -4.75 -14.44 16.01
CA SER A 216 -5.55 -15.66 16.20
C SER A 216 -6.34 -16.02 14.95
N PHE A 217 -6.93 -15.02 14.30
CA PHE A 217 -7.67 -15.18 13.05
C PHE A 217 -6.77 -15.73 11.93
N LEU A 218 -5.63 -15.09 11.66
CA LEU A 218 -4.71 -15.55 10.62
C LEU A 218 -4.19 -16.98 10.89
N ARG A 219 -3.82 -17.29 12.14
CA ARG A 219 -3.39 -18.64 12.50
C ARG A 219 -4.47 -19.71 12.30
N SER A 220 -5.74 -19.34 12.34
CA SER A 220 -6.83 -20.27 12.07
C SER A 220 -7.07 -20.52 10.58
N LYS A 221 -6.52 -19.66 9.71
CA LYS A 221 -6.68 -19.70 8.25
C LYS A 221 -5.46 -20.28 7.51
N LEU A 222 -4.30 -20.25 8.12
CA LEU A 222 -3.01 -20.75 7.59
C LEU A 222 -2.72 -22.17 8.08
#